data_72f3512164360301ccc796a5dcfd6d1f
#
_entry.id   72f3512164360301ccc796a5dcfd6d1f
#
_cell.length_a   1.000
_cell.length_b   1.000
_cell.length_c   1.000
_cell.angle_alpha   90.00
_cell.angle_beta   90.00
_cell.angle_gamma   90.00
#
_symmetry.space_group_name_H-M   'P 1'
#
loop_
_entity.id
_entity.type
_entity.pdbx_description
1 polymer ?
#
loop_
_entity_poly.entity_id
_entity_poly.type
_entity_poly.pdbx_seq_one_letter_code
_entity_poly.pdbx_strand_id
1 'polypeptide(L)'
;MIIKDIYGKDILTSDNYIALGSFDGLHLGHLSLIHKVHEEAQKNGGRSIVYTFKNHPRALLNKDDAPKLLMDNNEKAEFLEKCGVDILYFQEFNKEFMEMTPKEFIEFLINRFNIKGLIVGFNYKFGYKNMGDTELLKELQKEYNFKLFIMEPCKYDGKVIS
;
A
#
# COMPACT_ATOMS: atom_id res chain seq x y z
N MET A 1 14.59 5.51 6.23
CA MET A 1 13.64 4.99 5.23
C MET A 1 14.19 5.22 3.85
N ILE A 2 14.00 4.28 2.98
CA ILE A 2 14.44 4.40 1.60
C ILE A 2 13.22 4.71 0.74
N ILE A 3 13.26 5.85 0.04
CA ILE A 3 12.22 6.22 -0.91
C ILE A 3 12.72 5.76 -2.27
N LYS A 4 11.96 4.91 -2.92
CA LYS A 4 12.42 4.38 -4.20
C LYS A 4 11.34 4.41 -5.27
N ASP A 5 11.75 4.91 -6.42
CA ASP A 5 11.29 4.41 -7.70
C ASP A 5 12.18 3.22 -7.98
N ILE A 6 11.78 2.08 -7.67
CA ILE A 6 12.67 1.05 -7.30
C ILE A 6 13.37 0.27 -8.33
N TYR A 7 14.65 0.14 -8.18
CA TYR A 7 15.42 -0.88 -8.89
C TYR A 7 16.60 -1.31 -8.03
N GLY A 8 16.35 -1.92 -6.88
CA GLY A 8 17.45 -2.39 -6.05
C GLY A 8 17.37 -3.89 -5.87
N LYS A 9 18.46 -4.58 -6.05
CA LYS A 9 18.55 -6.02 -5.78
C LYS A 9 18.37 -6.33 -4.31
N ASP A 10 18.62 -5.36 -3.44
CA ASP A 10 18.52 -5.51 -1.99
C ASP A 10 17.12 -5.90 -1.56
N ILE A 11 16.10 -5.43 -2.28
CA ILE A 11 14.71 -5.69 -1.94
C ILE A 11 14.35 -7.16 -2.12
N LEU A 12 15.04 -7.84 -3.02
CA LEU A 12 14.80 -9.26 -3.29
C LEU A 12 15.49 -10.19 -2.28
N THR A 13 16.40 -9.65 -1.47
CA THR A 13 17.15 -10.45 -0.51
C THR A 13 16.47 -10.56 0.85
N SER A 14 15.43 -9.78 1.09
CA SER A 14 14.66 -9.84 2.33
C SER A 14 13.26 -10.36 2.06
N ASP A 15 12.62 -10.88 3.11
CA ASP A 15 11.19 -11.21 3.07
C ASP A 15 10.43 -9.93 3.34
N ASN A 16 9.60 -9.52 2.40
CA ASN A 16 8.97 -8.20 2.47
C ASN A 16 7.48 -8.30 2.73
N TYR A 17 7.00 -7.35 3.53
CA TYR A 17 5.60 -7.20 3.89
C TYR A 17 5.15 -5.86 3.34
N ILE A 18 4.07 -5.85 2.55
CA ILE A 18 3.67 -4.67 1.81
C ILE A 18 2.25 -4.25 2.18
N ALA A 19 2.06 -2.96 2.44
CA ALA A 19 0.75 -2.37 2.63
C ALA A 19 0.35 -1.62 1.37
N LEU A 20 -0.85 -1.90 0.86
CA LEU A 20 -1.38 -1.29 -0.33
C LEU A 20 -2.48 -0.29 0.00
N GLY A 21 -2.40 0.89 -0.58
CA GLY A 21 -3.42 1.90 -0.40
C GLY A 21 -3.02 3.22 -1.02
N SER A 22 -3.94 4.16 -1.08
CA SER A 22 -3.63 5.50 -1.56
C SER A 22 -2.91 6.32 -0.50
N PHE A 23 -3.27 6.12 0.75
CA PHE A 23 -2.67 6.80 1.90
C PHE A 23 -2.71 8.32 1.80
N ASP A 24 -3.70 8.84 1.10
CA ASP A 24 -3.91 10.28 1.00
C ASP A 24 -4.57 10.78 2.29
N GLY A 25 -3.93 11.77 2.94
CA GLY A 25 -4.46 12.35 4.15
C GLY A 25 -4.35 11.48 5.40
N LEU A 26 -3.81 10.31 5.32
CA LEU A 26 -3.51 9.39 6.42
C LEU A 26 -4.58 9.33 7.53
N HIS A 27 -5.72 8.76 7.19
CA HIS A 27 -6.81 8.53 8.14
C HIS A 27 -6.45 7.44 9.15
N LEU A 28 -7.22 7.36 10.24
CA LEU A 28 -6.99 6.34 11.27
C LEU A 28 -6.98 4.93 10.71
N GLY A 29 -7.81 4.66 9.69
CA GLY A 29 -7.80 3.35 9.04
C GLY A 29 -6.48 3.04 8.36
N HIS A 30 -5.82 4.05 7.79
CA HIS A 30 -4.50 3.88 7.18
C HIS A 30 -3.43 3.61 8.23
N LEU A 31 -3.57 4.18 9.42
CA LEU A 31 -2.62 3.96 10.51
C LEU A 31 -2.60 2.50 10.94
N SER A 32 -3.75 1.84 10.94
CA SER A 32 -3.81 0.42 11.29
C SER A 32 -3.08 -0.45 10.27
N LEU A 33 -3.17 -0.10 8.99
CA LEU A 33 -2.41 -0.78 7.93
C LEU A 33 -0.91 -0.61 8.11
N ILE A 34 -0.49 0.62 8.38
CA ILE A 34 0.92 0.96 8.56
C ILE A 34 1.48 0.24 9.79
N HIS A 35 0.74 0.24 10.89
CA HIS A 35 1.13 -0.45 12.10
C HIS A 35 1.26 -1.95 11.85
N LYS A 36 0.30 -2.53 11.14
CA LYS A 36 0.29 -3.97 10.87
C LYS A 36 1.47 -4.38 9.97
N VAL A 37 1.77 -3.61 8.93
CA VAL A 37 2.88 -3.95 8.04
C VAL A 37 4.21 -3.87 8.78
N HIS A 38 4.37 -2.88 9.62
CA HIS A 38 5.57 -2.73 10.44
C HIS A 38 5.71 -3.89 11.42
N GLU A 39 4.63 -4.22 12.12
CA GLU A 39 4.61 -5.31 13.09
C GLU A 39 4.97 -6.65 12.45
N GLU A 40 4.36 -6.98 11.33
CA GLU A 40 4.63 -8.24 10.65
C GLU A 40 6.05 -8.32 10.13
N ALA A 41 6.58 -7.24 9.60
CA ALA A 41 7.95 -7.19 9.13
C ALA A 41 8.94 -7.41 10.29
N GLN A 42 8.73 -6.73 11.40
CA GLN A 42 9.59 -6.85 12.58
C GLN A 42 9.56 -8.27 13.15
N LYS A 43 8.36 -8.82 13.28
CA LYS A 43 8.15 -10.15 13.83
C LYS A 43 8.84 -11.25 13.03
N ASN A 44 8.95 -11.07 11.73
CA ASN A 44 9.50 -12.08 10.83
C ASN A 44 10.89 -11.73 10.30
N GLY A 45 11.50 -10.68 10.80
CA GLY A 45 12.84 -10.28 10.39
C GLY A 45 12.93 -9.76 8.97
N GLY A 46 11.81 -9.25 8.44
CA GLY A 46 11.74 -8.71 7.08
C GLY A 46 11.67 -7.20 7.05
N ARG A 47 11.35 -6.68 5.88
CA ARG A 47 11.18 -5.23 5.68
C ARG A 47 9.73 -4.87 5.42
N SER A 48 9.35 -3.68 5.90
CA SER A 48 8.02 -3.14 5.66
C SER A 48 8.05 -2.19 4.46
N ILE A 49 7.08 -2.36 3.57
CA ILE A 49 6.94 -1.53 2.38
C ILE A 49 5.54 -0.92 2.38
N VAL A 50 5.47 0.38 2.11
CA VAL A 50 4.21 1.04 1.79
C VAL A 50 4.23 1.35 0.31
N TYR A 51 3.25 0.82 -0.40
CA TYR A 51 3.07 1.00 -1.83
C TYR A 51 1.89 1.94 -2.03
N THR A 52 2.14 3.11 -2.59
CA THR A 52 1.12 4.13 -2.75
C THR A 52 1.29 4.83 -4.09
N PHE A 53 0.36 5.71 -4.40
CA PHE A 53 0.43 6.47 -5.63
C PHE A 53 1.10 7.81 -5.40
N LYS A 54 1.83 8.25 -6.42
CA LYS A 54 2.46 9.55 -6.41
C LYS A 54 1.39 10.63 -6.59
N ASN A 55 1.37 11.61 -5.70
CA ASN A 55 0.44 12.72 -5.82
C ASN A 55 0.90 13.67 -6.93
N HIS A 56 -0.01 14.00 -7.82
CA HIS A 56 0.26 15.00 -8.83
C HIS A 56 -0.01 16.40 -8.27
N PRO A 57 0.75 17.41 -8.69
CA PRO A 57 0.49 18.78 -8.25
C PRO A 57 -0.94 19.25 -8.47
N ARG A 58 -1.58 18.77 -9.54
CA ARG A 58 -2.98 19.11 -9.83
C ARG A 58 -3.94 18.64 -8.75
N ALA A 59 -3.69 17.46 -8.17
CA ALA A 59 -4.53 16.93 -7.11
C ALA A 59 -4.44 17.80 -5.86
N LEU A 60 -3.27 18.36 -5.60
CA LEU A 60 -3.05 19.24 -4.46
C LEU A 60 -3.64 20.62 -4.67
N LEU A 61 -3.83 21.02 -5.94
CA LEU A 61 -4.37 22.34 -6.30
C LEU A 61 -5.86 22.34 -6.51
N ASN A 62 -6.51 21.20 -6.47
CA ASN A 62 -7.93 21.09 -6.69
C ASN A 62 -8.69 21.52 -5.42
N LYS A 63 -9.03 22.80 -5.36
CA LYS A 63 -9.63 23.42 -4.18
C LYS A 63 -11.06 23.00 -3.90
N ASP A 64 -11.75 22.53 -4.92
CA ASP A 64 -13.17 22.18 -4.76
C ASP A 64 -13.33 20.84 -4.08
N ASP A 65 -12.39 19.95 -4.33
CA ASP A 65 -12.34 18.67 -3.66
C ASP A 65 -11.40 18.70 -2.47
N ALA A 66 -10.89 19.84 -2.19
CA ALA A 66 -9.83 20.03 -1.24
C ALA A 66 -10.17 19.53 0.13
N PRO A 67 -10.09 18.29 0.35
CA PRO A 67 -9.79 17.97 1.70
C PRO A 67 -8.39 18.53 1.93
N LYS A 68 -8.38 19.50 2.77
CA LYS A 68 -7.20 20.18 3.29
C LYS A 68 -6.20 19.21 3.92
N LEU A 69 -6.42 17.91 3.72
CA LEU A 69 -5.72 16.83 4.37
C LEU A 69 -4.85 16.02 3.42
N LEU A 70 -4.78 16.41 2.14
CA LEU A 70 -3.87 15.75 1.22
C LEU A 70 -2.45 16.12 1.58
N MET A 71 -1.68 15.12 1.93
CA MET A 71 -0.26 15.29 2.19
C MET A 71 0.48 15.25 0.86
N ASP A 72 1.48 16.09 0.71
CA ASP A 72 2.36 15.96 -0.45
C ASP A 72 3.28 14.75 -0.27
N ASN A 73 4.04 14.43 -1.30
CA ASN A 73 4.88 13.23 -1.28
C ASN A 73 5.95 13.29 -0.18
N ASN A 74 6.50 14.48 0.09
CA ASN A 74 7.51 14.63 1.12
C ASN A 74 6.94 14.48 2.53
N GLU A 75 5.77 15.06 2.77
CA GLU A 75 5.09 14.95 4.05
C GLU A 75 4.71 13.49 4.33
N LYS A 76 4.23 12.80 3.31
CA LYS A 76 3.88 11.38 3.39
C LYS A 76 5.12 10.55 3.75
N ALA A 77 6.24 10.82 3.09
CA ALA A 77 7.49 10.11 3.35
C ALA A 77 7.99 10.33 4.78
N GLU A 78 7.96 11.56 5.24
CA GLU A 78 8.40 11.88 6.61
C GLU A 78 7.54 11.17 7.66
N PHE A 79 6.24 11.19 7.46
CA PHE A 79 5.32 10.56 8.40
C PHE A 79 5.54 9.05 8.46
N LEU A 80 5.66 8.41 7.29
CA LEU A 80 5.83 6.96 7.22
C LEU A 80 7.17 6.52 7.80
N GLU A 81 8.20 7.33 7.62
CA GLU A 81 9.50 7.07 8.25
C GLU A 81 9.39 7.05 9.77
N LYS A 82 8.65 8.00 10.33
CA LYS A 82 8.43 8.06 11.78
C LYS A 82 7.64 6.86 12.28
N CYS A 83 6.82 6.25 11.41
CA CYS A 83 6.05 5.05 11.75
C CYS A 83 6.88 3.77 11.65
N GLY A 84 8.12 3.86 11.22
CA GLY A 84 9.01 2.70 11.14
C GLY A 84 8.95 1.96 9.82
N VAL A 85 8.36 2.54 8.78
CA VAL A 85 8.32 1.94 7.46
C VAL A 85 9.71 1.95 6.84
N ASP A 86 10.15 0.81 6.34
CA ASP A 86 11.49 0.67 5.76
C ASP A 86 11.59 1.21 4.35
N ILE A 87 10.58 0.97 3.53
CA ILE A 87 10.59 1.36 2.13
C ILE A 87 9.26 1.99 1.75
N LEU A 88 9.32 3.13 1.07
CA LEU A 88 8.14 3.76 0.49
C LEU A 88 8.30 3.74 -1.02
N TYR A 89 7.32 3.17 -1.69
CA TYR A 89 7.29 3.12 -3.15
C TYR A 89 6.15 3.95 -3.68
N PHE A 90 6.46 4.86 -4.59
CA PHE A 90 5.47 5.67 -5.28
C PHE A 90 5.23 5.13 -6.68
N GLN A 91 4.01 4.68 -6.92
CA GLN A 91 3.59 4.20 -8.24
C GLN A 91 3.08 5.37 -9.08
N GLU A 92 3.61 5.47 -10.29
CA GLU A 92 3.07 6.39 -11.29
C GLU A 92 1.74 5.83 -11.81
N PHE A 93 0.74 6.68 -11.92
CA PHE A 93 -0.57 6.29 -12.44
C PHE A 93 -0.54 6.44 -13.97
N ASN A 94 0.10 5.49 -14.63
CA ASN A 94 0.26 5.51 -16.09
C ASN A 94 -0.64 4.47 -16.76
N LYS A 95 -0.67 4.50 -18.08
CA LYS A 95 -1.51 3.60 -18.88
C LYS A 95 -1.19 2.13 -18.63
N GLU A 96 0.10 1.80 -18.57
CA GLU A 96 0.56 0.44 -18.32
C GLU A 96 0.02 -0.10 -17.00
N PHE A 97 0.13 0.71 -15.95
CA PHE A 97 -0.38 0.33 -14.64
C PHE A 97 -1.91 0.21 -14.64
N MET A 98 -2.59 1.14 -15.30
CA MET A 98 -4.06 1.16 -15.34
C MET A 98 -4.65 -0.04 -16.07
N GLU A 99 -3.94 -0.58 -17.04
CA GLU A 99 -4.40 -1.72 -17.83
C GLU A 99 -4.04 -3.08 -17.22
N MET A 100 -3.28 -3.08 -16.16
CA MET A 100 -2.84 -4.31 -15.51
C MET A 100 -4.02 -5.02 -14.84
N THR A 101 -4.24 -6.29 -15.19
CA THR A 101 -5.28 -7.08 -14.55
C THR A 101 -4.96 -7.29 -13.08
N PRO A 102 -5.95 -7.60 -12.23
CA PRO A 102 -5.66 -7.89 -10.82
C PRO A 102 -4.59 -8.96 -10.63
N LYS A 103 -4.66 -10.03 -11.39
CA LYS A 103 -3.69 -11.11 -11.29
C LYS A 103 -2.28 -10.65 -11.71
N GLU A 104 -2.20 -9.91 -12.81
CA GLU A 104 -0.93 -9.34 -13.27
C GLU A 104 -0.30 -8.41 -12.23
N PHE A 105 -1.13 -7.63 -11.55
CA PHE A 105 -0.67 -6.74 -10.50
C PHE A 105 -0.05 -7.51 -9.34
N ILE A 106 -0.71 -8.57 -8.90
CA ILE A 106 -0.18 -9.40 -7.80
C ILE A 106 1.10 -10.11 -8.22
N GLU A 107 1.16 -10.63 -9.44
CA GLU A 107 2.40 -11.22 -9.97
C GLU A 107 3.53 -10.19 -10.01
N PHE A 108 3.22 -8.98 -10.42
CA PHE A 108 4.18 -7.87 -10.43
C PHE A 108 4.73 -7.61 -9.02
N LEU A 109 3.86 -7.54 -8.02
CA LEU A 109 4.29 -7.30 -6.64
C LEU A 109 5.19 -8.43 -6.14
N ILE A 110 4.82 -9.66 -6.41
CA ILE A 110 5.60 -10.83 -5.96
C ILE A 110 6.99 -10.84 -6.59
N ASN A 111 7.05 -10.63 -7.89
CA ASN A 111 8.31 -10.68 -8.64
C ASN A 111 9.22 -9.49 -8.33
N ARG A 112 8.62 -8.33 -8.09
CA ARG A 112 9.37 -7.09 -7.92
C ARG A 112 9.84 -6.89 -6.48
N PHE A 113 9.03 -7.31 -5.52
CA PHE A 113 9.24 -6.98 -4.11
C PHE A 113 9.48 -8.19 -3.21
N ASN A 114 9.48 -9.38 -3.75
CA ASN A 114 9.63 -10.62 -2.96
C ASN A 114 8.68 -10.63 -1.75
N ILE A 115 7.39 -10.52 -2.03
CA ILE A 115 6.37 -10.39 -1.00
C ILE A 115 6.12 -11.68 -0.27
N LYS A 116 6.15 -11.62 1.06
CA LYS A 116 5.72 -12.72 1.93
C LYS A 116 4.40 -12.40 2.63
N GLY A 117 4.04 -11.14 2.72
CA GLY A 117 2.79 -10.72 3.31
C GLY A 117 2.23 -9.49 2.63
N LEU A 118 0.91 -9.44 2.54
CA LEU A 118 0.16 -8.37 1.91
C LEU A 118 -0.88 -7.85 2.90
N ILE A 119 -0.88 -6.55 3.14
CA ILE A 119 -1.80 -5.90 4.08
C ILE A 119 -2.67 -4.91 3.31
N VAL A 120 -3.98 -5.08 3.40
CA VAL A 120 -4.95 -4.22 2.72
C VAL A 120 -6.09 -3.88 3.65
N GLY A 121 -6.82 -2.81 3.33
CA GLY A 121 -8.06 -2.49 4.02
C GLY A 121 -9.21 -3.36 3.52
N PHE A 122 -10.27 -3.43 4.30
CA PHE A 122 -11.44 -4.27 4.00
C PHE A 122 -12.10 -3.90 2.67
N ASN A 123 -11.98 -2.67 2.24
CA ASN A 123 -12.62 -2.15 1.01
C ASN A 123 -11.64 -1.95 -0.14
N TYR A 124 -10.48 -2.57 -0.07
CA TYR A 124 -9.45 -2.38 -1.08
C TYR A 124 -9.89 -2.91 -2.44
N LYS A 125 -9.68 -2.09 -3.46
CA LYS A 125 -9.94 -2.43 -4.87
C LYS A 125 -8.66 -2.20 -5.66
N PHE A 126 -8.42 -3.03 -6.65
CA PHE A 126 -7.17 -2.93 -7.41
C PHE A 126 -7.33 -3.51 -8.82
N GLY A 127 -6.34 -3.23 -9.64
CA GLY A 127 -6.30 -3.74 -11.01
C GLY A 127 -7.19 -2.95 -11.95
N TYR A 128 -7.23 -3.41 -13.19
CA TYR A 128 -7.97 -2.72 -14.26
C TYR A 128 -9.45 -2.56 -13.88
N LYS A 129 -9.95 -1.33 -13.94
CA LYS A 129 -11.33 -0.95 -13.60
C LYS A 129 -11.77 -1.45 -12.22
N ASN A 130 -10.83 -1.53 -11.29
CA ASN A 130 -11.09 -2.01 -9.92
C ASN A 130 -11.76 -3.40 -9.90
N MET A 131 -11.37 -4.27 -10.81
CA MET A 131 -11.92 -5.62 -10.90
C MET A 131 -11.43 -6.53 -9.78
N GLY A 132 -10.32 -6.19 -9.12
CA GLY A 132 -9.81 -6.93 -7.98
C GLY A 132 -10.39 -6.43 -6.68
N ASP A 133 -10.61 -7.34 -5.75
CA ASP A 133 -11.11 -7.04 -4.41
C ASP A 133 -10.50 -8.00 -3.39
N THR A 134 -10.93 -7.90 -2.14
CA THR A 134 -10.38 -8.75 -1.08
C THR A 134 -10.74 -10.22 -1.27
N GLU A 135 -11.88 -10.52 -1.89
CA GLU A 135 -12.24 -11.91 -2.16
C GLU A 135 -11.29 -12.54 -3.17
N LEU A 136 -10.93 -11.79 -4.21
CA LEU A 136 -9.94 -12.26 -5.18
C LEU A 136 -8.57 -12.45 -4.53
N LEU A 137 -8.20 -11.55 -3.62
CA LEU A 137 -6.93 -11.68 -2.88
C LEU A 137 -6.87 -12.95 -2.07
N LYS A 138 -7.99 -13.37 -1.48
CA LYS A 138 -8.06 -14.63 -0.73
C LYS A 138 -7.79 -15.83 -1.64
N GLU A 139 -8.25 -15.77 -2.87
CA GLU A 139 -7.98 -16.82 -3.86
C GLU A 139 -6.52 -16.82 -4.31
N LEU A 140 -6.01 -15.63 -4.62
CA LEU A 140 -4.62 -15.47 -5.08
C LEU A 140 -3.61 -15.82 -4.00
N GLN A 141 -3.97 -15.62 -2.74
CA GLN A 141 -3.14 -16.02 -1.59
C GLN A 141 -2.79 -17.51 -1.65
N LYS A 142 -3.76 -18.32 -2.01
CA LYS A 142 -3.56 -19.77 -2.10
C LYS A 142 -2.68 -20.15 -3.29
N GLU A 143 -2.86 -19.46 -4.40
CA GLU A 143 -2.11 -19.72 -5.62
C GLU A 143 -0.64 -19.31 -5.51
N TYR A 144 -0.39 -18.15 -4.92
CA TYR A 144 0.95 -17.54 -4.87
C TYR A 144 1.65 -17.68 -3.51
N ASN A 145 0.97 -18.26 -2.54
CA ASN A 145 1.55 -18.60 -1.23
C ASN A 145 2.14 -17.40 -0.48
N PHE A 146 1.33 -16.36 -0.32
CA PHE A 146 1.68 -15.23 0.55
C PHE A 146 0.66 -15.14 1.69
N LYS A 147 1.03 -14.46 2.77
CA LYS A 147 0.12 -14.19 3.88
C LYS A 147 -0.72 -12.98 3.55
N LEU A 148 -2.02 -13.05 3.82
CA LEU A 148 -2.93 -11.94 3.56
C LEU A 148 -3.53 -11.43 4.86
N PHE A 149 -3.44 -10.13 5.09
CA PHE A 149 -4.04 -9.47 6.24
C PHE A 149 -5.03 -8.42 5.74
N ILE A 150 -6.30 -8.65 6.02
CA ILE A 150 -7.37 -7.71 5.67
C ILE A 150 -7.77 -6.99 6.93
N MET A 151 -7.52 -5.68 6.97
CA MET A 151 -7.78 -4.88 8.15
C MET A 151 -9.24 -4.48 8.22
N GLU A 152 -9.85 -4.70 9.38
CA GLU A 152 -11.24 -4.33 9.63
C GLU A 152 -11.41 -2.82 9.65
N PRO A 153 -12.64 -2.31 9.39
CA PRO A 153 -12.86 -0.88 9.45
C PRO A 153 -12.55 -0.33 10.84
N CYS A 154 -11.82 0.78 10.86
CA CYS A 154 -11.59 1.51 12.09
C CYS A 154 -12.86 2.31 12.42
N LYS A 155 -13.31 2.25 13.67
CA LYS A 155 -14.50 2.97 14.12
C LYS A 155 -14.13 4.02 15.15
N TYR A 156 -14.71 5.19 15.01
CA TYR A 156 -14.61 6.27 15.96
C TYR A 156 -16.00 6.78 16.26
N ASP A 157 -16.41 6.78 17.53
CA ASP A 157 -17.78 7.14 17.95
C ASP A 157 -18.86 6.36 17.18
N GLY A 158 -18.60 5.08 16.91
CA GLY A 158 -19.54 4.23 16.20
C GLY A 158 -19.59 4.44 14.69
N LYS A 159 -18.78 5.34 14.14
CA LYS A 159 -18.71 5.58 12.70
C LYS A 159 -17.47 4.92 12.11
N VAL A 160 -17.64 4.35 10.92
CA VAL A 160 -16.55 3.75 10.18
C VAL A 160 -15.69 4.85 9.58
N ILE A 161 -14.37 4.74 9.79
CA ILE A 161 -13.39 5.64 9.20
C ILE A 161 -12.59 4.84 8.18
N SER A 162 -12.58 5.30 6.95
CA SER A 162 -11.85 4.64 5.86
C SER A 162 -10.76 5.52 5.28
#